data_2979fe60b3abf66c4a1d9e73db66bea0
#
_entry.id   2979fe60b3abf66c4a1d9e73db66bea0
#
_cell.length_a   1.000
_cell.length_b   1.000
_cell.length_c   1.000
_cell.angle_alpha   90.00
_cell.angle_beta   90.00
_cell.angle_gamma   90.00
#
_symmetry.space_group_name_H-M   'P 1'
#
loop_
_entity.id
_entity.type
_entity.pdbx_description
1 polymer ?
#
loop_
_entity_poly.entity_id
_entity_poly.type
_entity_poly.pdbx_seq_one_letter_code
_entity_poly.pdbx_strand_id
1 'polypeptide(L)'
;VGARSQVLITAAELADIMGAGDPVTILDVRWRIDAPDGRPAYLEGHIPGAVYVSLDDDLSDHTISGKGRHPLPSGRNVQTAARSWGIRQGTLVVVYDDWNRAGSARAWWVLTAAGLDNVRILDGGLAAWLSAGQSLEAGPVDPPPGNVTVPQDDLYAGSRRTLTAERVAEDTMTLLDARAPERYRGDVEPLDPVAGHIPGARNLPSGSVLTADGTFLDGDSLAQLLSDHAIERHVAVAAYCGSGITATVTIAALAAMGREAALYPGSWSEWSSDPGHPVERGQ
;
A
#
# COMPACT_ATOMS: atom_id res chain seq x y z
N VAL A 1 -3.61 12.69 -19.08
CA VAL A 1 -3.02 11.63 -18.24
C VAL A 1 -4.17 10.91 -17.54
N GLY A 2 -4.35 9.61 -17.81
CA GLY A 2 -5.44 8.84 -17.17
C GLY A 2 -5.14 8.55 -15.71
N ALA A 3 -6.16 8.24 -14.90
CA ALA A 3 -6.01 7.92 -13.49
C ALA A 3 -4.97 6.80 -13.25
N ARG A 4 -4.95 5.78 -14.11
CA ARG A 4 -4.00 4.65 -14.01
C ARG A 4 -2.54 5.12 -14.04
N SER A 5 -2.17 5.98 -14.97
CA SER A 5 -0.79 6.47 -15.10
C SER A 5 -0.39 7.49 -14.04
N GLN A 6 -1.31 7.95 -13.21
CA GLN A 6 -0.99 8.72 -12.00
C GLN A 6 -0.61 7.83 -10.82
N VAL A 7 -1.06 6.56 -10.81
CA VAL A 7 -0.84 5.61 -9.73
C VAL A 7 0.21 4.56 -10.10
N LEU A 8 0.22 4.12 -11.34
CA LEU A 8 1.04 3.02 -11.84
C LEU A 8 2.04 3.48 -12.90
N ILE A 9 3.16 2.78 -12.99
CA ILE A 9 4.15 2.91 -14.06
C ILE A 9 4.57 1.51 -14.50
N THR A 10 4.74 1.30 -15.80
CA THR A 10 5.24 0.03 -16.34
C THR A 10 6.76 -0.06 -16.26
N ALA A 11 7.29 -1.29 -16.32
CA ALA A 11 8.73 -1.51 -16.35
C ALA A 11 9.41 -0.87 -17.58
N ALA A 12 8.73 -0.84 -18.73
CA ALA A 12 9.22 -0.20 -19.94
C ALA A 12 9.31 1.33 -19.77
N GLU A 13 8.25 1.98 -19.25
CA GLU A 13 8.26 3.41 -18.99
C GLU A 13 9.34 3.81 -17.97
N LEU A 14 9.55 3.00 -16.91
CA LEU A 14 10.61 3.25 -15.94
C LEU A 14 11.99 3.11 -16.60
N ALA A 15 12.20 2.07 -17.42
CA ALA A 15 13.46 1.86 -18.13
C ALA A 15 13.76 3.02 -19.09
N ASP A 16 12.75 3.54 -19.80
CA ASP A 16 12.90 4.69 -20.69
C ASP A 16 13.30 5.97 -19.91
N ILE A 17 12.67 6.24 -18.75
CA ILE A 17 13.02 7.37 -17.88
C ILE A 17 14.47 7.25 -17.41
N MET A 18 14.88 6.08 -16.93
CA MET A 18 16.25 5.83 -16.48
C MET A 18 17.25 5.94 -17.63
N GLY A 19 16.91 5.40 -18.81
CA GLY A 19 17.76 5.47 -20.00
C GLY A 19 17.94 6.88 -20.55
N ALA A 20 16.94 7.75 -20.40
CA ALA A 20 17.01 9.16 -20.73
C ALA A 20 17.83 9.99 -19.72
N GLY A 21 18.09 9.44 -18.52
CA GLY A 21 18.74 10.15 -17.43
C GLY A 21 17.83 11.16 -16.73
N ASP A 22 16.51 11.00 -16.88
CA ASP A 22 15.53 11.84 -16.20
C ASP A 22 15.54 11.56 -14.69
N PRO A 23 15.36 12.59 -13.84
CA PRO A 23 15.40 12.42 -12.40
C PRO A 23 14.26 11.52 -11.89
N VAL A 24 14.59 10.41 -11.25
CA VAL A 24 13.68 9.49 -10.60
C VAL A 24 14.29 8.95 -9.32
N THR A 25 13.52 8.83 -8.27
CA THR A 25 13.91 8.09 -7.06
C THR A 25 13.16 6.77 -7.04
N ILE A 26 13.89 5.66 -6.92
CA ILE A 26 13.31 4.30 -6.92
C ILE A 26 13.45 3.74 -5.52
N LEU A 27 12.36 3.22 -4.96
CA LEU A 27 12.31 2.67 -3.61
C LEU A 27 11.93 1.17 -3.65
N ASP A 28 12.79 0.35 -3.08
CA ASP A 28 12.56 -1.08 -2.89
C ASP A 28 11.92 -1.32 -1.52
N VAL A 29 10.66 -1.74 -1.53
CA VAL A 29 9.84 -1.91 -0.32
C VAL A 29 9.42 -3.39 -0.18
N ARG A 30 10.34 -4.31 -0.40
CA ARG A 30 10.01 -5.73 -0.20
C ARG A 30 9.78 -6.02 1.27
N TRP A 31 8.61 -6.60 1.51
CA TRP A 31 8.13 -6.95 2.84
C TRP A 31 7.21 -8.16 2.78
N ARG A 32 7.34 -9.04 3.75
CA ARG A 32 6.44 -10.18 3.98
C ARG A 32 6.18 -10.30 5.47
N ILE A 33 4.99 -10.74 5.86
CA ILE A 33 4.64 -10.84 7.27
C ILE A 33 5.48 -11.88 8.03
N ASP A 34 5.93 -12.92 7.35
CA ASP A 34 6.80 -13.98 7.86
C ASP A 34 8.30 -13.71 7.69
N ALA A 35 8.65 -12.68 6.92
CA ALA A 35 10.01 -12.21 6.67
C ALA A 35 10.01 -10.68 6.45
N PRO A 36 9.75 -9.88 7.50
CA PRO A 36 9.52 -8.44 7.34
C PRO A 36 10.77 -7.66 6.92
N ASP A 37 11.97 -8.14 7.24
CA ASP A 37 13.21 -7.54 6.75
C ASP A 37 13.55 -8.04 5.34
N GLY A 38 13.26 -7.22 4.33
CA GLY A 38 13.60 -7.49 2.93
C GLY A 38 15.03 -7.08 2.54
N ARG A 39 15.81 -6.47 3.45
CA ARG A 39 17.16 -5.97 3.18
C ARG A 39 18.14 -7.03 2.67
N PRO A 40 18.19 -8.27 3.18
CA PRO A 40 19.08 -9.29 2.65
C PRO A 40 18.84 -9.55 1.16
N ALA A 41 17.59 -9.77 0.76
CA ALA A 41 17.23 -9.99 -0.64
C ALA A 41 17.44 -8.75 -1.52
N TYR A 42 17.22 -7.54 -0.99
CA TYR A 42 17.58 -6.29 -1.66
C TYR A 42 19.09 -6.23 -1.99
N LEU A 43 19.95 -6.56 -1.03
CA LEU A 43 21.40 -6.52 -1.20
C LEU A 43 21.91 -7.53 -2.23
N GLU A 44 21.19 -8.64 -2.43
CA GLU A 44 21.49 -9.63 -3.47
C GLU A 44 21.13 -9.12 -4.87
N GLY A 45 20.08 -8.31 -5.00
CA GLY A 45 19.69 -7.75 -6.29
C GLY A 45 18.43 -6.88 -6.21
N HIS A 46 18.55 -5.68 -6.78
CA HIS A 46 17.48 -4.68 -6.84
C HIS A 46 17.55 -3.91 -8.18
N ILE A 47 16.52 -3.13 -8.48
CA ILE A 47 16.53 -2.23 -9.65
C ILE A 47 17.67 -1.22 -9.49
N PRO A 48 18.51 -0.98 -10.51
CA PRO A 48 19.66 -0.09 -10.40
C PRO A 48 19.32 1.28 -9.80
N GLY A 49 20.07 1.68 -8.77
CA GLY A 49 19.86 2.92 -8.04
C GLY A 49 18.69 2.91 -7.06
N ALA A 50 17.98 1.80 -6.89
CA ALA A 50 16.90 1.71 -5.91
C ALA A 50 17.42 1.74 -4.48
N VAL A 51 16.74 2.48 -3.60
CA VAL A 51 17.05 2.58 -2.17
C VAL A 51 16.09 1.66 -1.40
N TYR A 52 16.62 0.91 -0.44
CA TYR A 52 15.81 0.06 0.43
C TYR A 52 15.00 0.88 1.42
N VAL A 53 13.74 0.53 1.59
CA VAL A 53 12.80 1.11 2.56
C VAL A 53 12.25 0.00 3.45
N SER A 54 12.43 0.14 4.76
CA SER A 54 11.83 -0.76 5.75
C SER A 54 10.36 -0.37 5.97
N LEU A 55 9.45 -1.30 5.73
CA LEU A 55 8.03 -1.03 5.98
C LEU A 55 7.77 -0.83 7.48
N ASP A 56 8.41 -1.61 8.31
CA ASP A 56 8.21 -1.58 9.76
C ASP A 56 8.81 -0.33 10.40
N ASP A 57 10.02 0.08 9.96
CA ASP A 57 10.74 1.20 10.58
C ASP A 57 10.38 2.56 9.95
N ASP A 58 10.16 2.59 8.64
CA ASP A 58 10.02 3.85 7.88
C ASP A 58 8.56 4.18 7.56
N LEU A 59 7.70 3.15 7.37
CA LEU A 59 6.30 3.30 6.93
C LEU A 59 5.29 2.95 8.04
N SER A 60 5.77 2.74 9.25
CA SER A 60 4.96 2.47 10.44
C SER A 60 5.59 3.19 11.65
N ASP A 61 4.80 3.41 12.70
CA ASP A 61 5.29 3.98 13.97
C ASP A 61 4.87 3.09 15.15
N HIS A 62 5.71 2.14 15.49
CA HIS A 62 5.45 1.19 16.58
C HIS A 62 5.52 1.81 17.99
N THR A 63 5.82 3.11 18.12
CA THR A 63 5.74 3.83 19.40
C THR A 63 4.30 4.20 19.76
N ILE A 64 3.39 4.18 18.77
CA ILE A 64 1.97 4.51 18.93
C ILE A 64 1.22 3.24 19.34
N SER A 65 0.58 3.25 20.51
CA SER A 65 -0.27 2.16 21.00
C SER A 65 -1.74 2.38 20.66
N GLY A 66 -2.52 1.29 20.56
CA GLY A 66 -3.98 1.35 20.34
C GLY A 66 -4.41 1.74 18.93
N LYS A 67 -3.50 1.68 17.95
CA LYS A 67 -3.76 1.99 16.54
C LYS A 67 -3.45 0.83 15.59
N GLY A 68 -3.58 -0.40 16.08
CA GLY A 68 -3.27 -1.62 15.34
C GLY A 68 -1.78 -1.94 15.32
N ARG A 69 -1.39 -2.97 14.54
CA ARG A 69 0.00 -3.44 14.48
C ARG A 69 0.95 -2.56 13.68
N HIS A 70 0.44 -1.79 12.71
CA HIS A 70 1.26 -0.91 11.86
C HIS A 70 0.67 0.50 11.83
N PRO A 71 0.74 1.26 12.95
CA PRO A 71 0.26 2.64 13.00
C PRO A 71 0.91 3.51 11.93
N LEU A 72 0.22 4.54 11.47
CA LEU A 72 0.78 5.46 10.49
C LEU A 72 1.92 6.28 11.11
N PRO A 73 3.04 6.49 10.40
CA PRO A 73 4.10 7.38 10.85
C PRO A 73 3.64 8.84 10.80
N SER A 74 4.31 9.72 11.54
CA SER A 74 4.12 11.17 11.39
C SER A 74 4.71 11.66 10.05
N GLY A 75 4.16 12.75 9.51
CA GLY A 75 4.73 13.37 8.32
C GLY A 75 6.16 13.86 8.50
N ARG A 76 6.54 14.25 9.73
CA ARG A 76 7.92 14.57 10.07
C ARG A 76 8.85 13.37 9.94
N ASN A 77 8.44 12.21 10.40
CA ASN A 77 9.20 10.96 10.25
C ASN A 77 9.31 10.60 8.76
N VAL A 78 8.19 10.67 8.02
CA VAL A 78 8.18 10.45 6.56
C VAL A 78 9.12 11.42 5.85
N GLN A 79 9.14 12.71 6.21
CA GLN A 79 10.04 13.70 5.61
C GLN A 79 11.52 13.35 5.85
N THR A 80 11.85 12.95 7.07
CA THR A 80 13.21 12.57 7.44
C THR A 80 13.67 11.35 6.62
N ALA A 81 12.85 10.32 6.57
CA ALA A 81 13.10 9.12 5.77
C ALA A 81 13.19 9.44 4.27
N ALA A 82 12.21 10.18 3.73
CA ALA A 82 12.19 10.56 2.32
C ALA A 82 13.45 11.35 1.89
N ARG A 83 13.95 12.22 2.75
CA ARG A 83 15.22 12.93 2.50
C ARG A 83 16.41 11.98 2.51
N SER A 84 16.46 11.02 3.42
CA SER A 84 17.55 10.03 3.44
C SER A 84 17.52 9.12 2.20
N TRP A 85 16.35 8.86 1.61
CA TRP A 85 16.21 8.15 0.34
C TRP A 85 16.53 8.99 -0.89
N GLY A 86 16.93 10.24 -0.73
CA GLY A 86 17.30 11.13 -1.82
C GLY A 86 16.12 11.76 -2.56
N ILE A 87 14.89 11.70 -2.02
CA ILE A 87 13.71 12.29 -2.68
C ILE A 87 13.83 13.80 -2.75
N ARG A 88 13.73 14.35 -3.97
CA ARG A 88 13.74 15.78 -4.24
C ARG A 88 12.33 16.29 -4.55
N GLN A 89 12.08 17.54 -4.19
CA GLN A 89 10.79 18.17 -4.44
C GLN A 89 10.42 18.11 -5.93
N GLY A 90 9.22 17.58 -6.23
CA GLY A 90 8.68 17.51 -7.58
C GLY A 90 9.22 16.39 -8.47
N THR A 91 10.24 15.62 -8.04
CA THR A 91 10.71 14.46 -8.80
C THR A 91 9.76 13.27 -8.70
N LEU A 92 9.77 12.44 -9.74
CA LEU A 92 9.06 11.16 -9.75
C LEU A 92 9.67 10.22 -8.70
N VAL A 93 8.81 9.62 -7.90
CA VAL A 93 9.14 8.51 -7.01
C VAL A 93 8.46 7.25 -7.51
N VAL A 94 9.21 6.19 -7.72
CA VAL A 94 8.69 4.88 -8.10
C VAL A 94 8.93 3.91 -6.96
N VAL A 95 7.86 3.29 -6.47
CA VAL A 95 7.93 2.30 -5.39
C VAL A 95 7.64 0.90 -5.94
N TYR A 96 8.40 -0.10 -5.51
CA TYR A 96 8.15 -1.48 -5.91
C TYR A 96 8.42 -2.48 -4.78
N ASP A 97 7.93 -3.66 -4.96
CA ASP A 97 8.24 -4.84 -4.15
C ASP A 97 8.42 -6.08 -5.05
N ASP A 98 8.66 -7.23 -4.45
CA ASP A 98 8.97 -8.47 -5.16
C ASP A 98 7.83 -9.51 -5.10
N TRP A 99 6.67 -9.18 -4.49
CA TRP A 99 5.65 -10.20 -4.27
C TRP A 99 4.22 -9.71 -4.59
N ASN A 100 3.44 -9.32 -3.57
CA ASN A 100 1.99 -9.12 -3.63
C ASN A 100 1.55 -7.65 -3.63
N ARG A 101 2.42 -6.75 -3.96
CA ARG A 101 2.22 -5.28 -3.98
C ARG A 101 1.96 -4.65 -2.60
N ALA A 102 2.03 -5.43 -1.51
CA ALA A 102 1.74 -4.91 -0.17
C ALA A 102 2.72 -3.80 0.28
N GLY A 103 4.02 -4.03 0.11
CA GLY A 103 5.04 -3.05 0.47
C GLY A 103 4.97 -1.79 -0.39
N SER A 104 4.90 -1.97 -1.72
CA SER A 104 4.85 -0.84 -2.65
C SER A 104 3.56 -0.03 -2.52
N ALA A 105 2.41 -0.68 -2.34
CA ALA A 105 1.15 0.03 -2.14
C ALA A 105 1.11 0.77 -0.78
N ARG A 106 1.68 0.19 0.28
CA ARG A 106 1.81 0.88 1.58
C ARG A 106 2.69 2.13 1.45
N ALA A 107 3.84 2.02 0.77
CA ALA A 107 4.73 3.17 0.53
C ALA A 107 4.03 4.25 -0.30
N TRP A 108 3.39 3.88 -1.41
CA TRP A 108 2.61 4.79 -2.22
C TRP A 108 1.53 5.51 -1.40
N TRP A 109 0.78 4.76 -0.57
CA TRP A 109 -0.28 5.33 0.25
C TRP A 109 0.28 6.31 1.28
N VAL A 110 1.33 5.94 2.03
CA VAL A 110 1.95 6.79 3.06
C VAL A 110 2.54 8.06 2.45
N LEU A 111 3.31 7.94 1.37
CA LEU A 111 3.92 9.10 0.72
C LEU A 111 2.87 10.06 0.15
N THR A 112 1.82 9.53 -0.49
CA THR A 112 0.74 10.37 -1.01
C THR A 112 -0.15 10.96 0.09
N ALA A 113 -0.37 10.24 1.21
CA ALA A 113 -1.06 10.80 2.39
C ALA A 113 -0.24 11.93 3.03
N ALA A 114 1.08 11.84 2.99
CA ALA A 114 2.00 12.89 3.43
C ALA A 114 2.03 14.10 2.49
N GLY A 115 1.43 14.01 1.30
CA GLY A 115 1.30 15.09 0.33
C GLY A 115 2.35 15.10 -0.78
N LEU A 116 2.98 13.96 -1.06
CA LEU A 116 3.83 13.81 -2.24
C LEU A 116 2.96 13.39 -3.45
N ASP A 117 2.86 14.25 -4.46
CA ASP A 117 1.91 14.05 -5.56
C ASP A 117 2.42 13.14 -6.68
N ASN A 118 3.75 12.99 -6.84
CA ASN A 118 4.36 12.27 -7.96
C ASN A 118 4.95 10.93 -7.53
N VAL A 119 4.13 10.06 -6.95
CA VAL A 119 4.50 8.72 -6.49
C VAL A 119 3.74 7.68 -7.30
N ARG A 120 4.45 6.72 -7.90
CA ARG A 120 3.84 5.64 -8.69
C ARG A 120 4.34 4.27 -8.24
N ILE A 121 3.48 3.28 -8.33
CA ILE A 121 3.82 1.87 -8.09
C ILE A 121 4.29 1.25 -9.41
N LEU A 122 5.41 0.54 -9.39
CA LEU A 122 5.85 -0.28 -10.52
C LEU A 122 4.88 -1.45 -10.70
N ASP A 123 4.09 -1.41 -11.76
CA ASP A 123 3.07 -2.41 -12.07
C ASP A 123 3.73 -3.77 -12.37
N GLY A 124 3.41 -4.78 -11.56
CA GLY A 124 4.07 -6.09 -11.59
C GLY A 124 5.40 -6.17 -10.81
N GLY A 125 5.89 -5.06 -10.23
CA GLY A 125 7.06 -5.01 -9.35
C GLY A 125 8.36 -5.55 -9.95
N LEU A 126 9.20 -6.15 -9.12
CA LEU A 126 10.51 -6.69 -9.55
C LEU A 126 10.39 -7.74 -10.66
N ALA A 127 9.34 -8.57 -10.62
CA ALA A 127 9.11 -9.59 -11.64
C ALA A 127 8.87 -8.96 -13.03
N ALA A 128 8.09 -7.89 -13.11
CA ALA A 128 7.85 -7.16 -14.37
C ALA A 128 9.14 -6.50 -14.90
N TRP A 129 9.98 -5.96 -14.01
CA TRP A 129 11.29 -5.39 -14.38
C TRP A 129 12.18 -6.44 -15.03
N LEU A 130 12.31 -7.62 -14.42
CA LEU A 130 13.09 -8.75 -14.95
C LEU A 130 12.50 -9.30 -16.25
N SER A 131 11.16 -9.42 -16.33
CA SER A 131 10.48 -9.89 -17.54
C SER A 131 10.66 -8.93 -18.73
N ALA A 132 10.89 -7.65 -18.47
CA ALA A 132 11.25 -6.66 -19.48
C ALA A 132 12.75 -6.75 -19.92
N GLY A 133 13.49 -7.75 -19.44
CA GLY A 133 14.89 -7.98 -19.81
C GLY A 133 15.89 -7.01 -19.15
N GLN A 134 15.46 -6.33 -18.10
CA GLN A 134 16.29 -5.35 -17.40
C GLN A 134 17.22 -6.01 -16.36
N SER A 135 18.38 -5.41 -16.12
CA SER A 135 19.37 -5.89 -15.18
C SER A 135 19.09 -5.48 -13.74
N LEU A 136 19.73 -6.17 -12.80
CA LEU A 136 19.77 -5.80 -11.38
C LEU A 136 21.15 -5.25 -11.01
N GLU A 137 21.16 -4.46 -9.93
CA GLU A 137 22.34 -4.02 -9.20
C GLU A 137 22.36 -4.75 -7.85
N ALA A 138 23.55 -5.01 -7.30
CA ALA A 138 23.74 -5.63 -5.99
C ALA A 138 24.51 -4.69 -5.05
N GLY A 139 24.30 -4.88 -3.75
CA GLY A 139 24.95 -4.08 -2.72
C GLY A 139 24.08 -2.90 -2.26
N PRO A 140 24.56 -2.09 -1.30
CA PRO A 140 23.80 -0.96 -0.78
C PRO A 140 23.84 0.24 -1.73
N VAL A 141 22.75 0.99 -1.80
CA VAL A 141 22.67 2.30 -2.45
C VAL A 141 22.50 3.36 -1.36
N ASP A 142 23.40 4.36 -1.36
CA ASP A 142 23.41 5.47 -0.40
C ASP A 142 23.37 6.81 -1.17
N PRO A 143 22.18 7.31 -1.49
CA PRO A 143 22.03 8.51 -2.29
C PRO A 143 22.37 9.77 -1.49
N PRO A 144 22.76 10.87 -2.14
CA PRO A 144 22.81 12.18 -1.50
C PRO A 144 21.45 12.55 -0.91
N PRO A 145 21.40 13.19 0.27
CA PRO A 145 20.16 13.61 0.88
C PRO A 145 19.27 14.44 -0.06
N GLY A 146 17.99 14.11 -0.08
CA GLY A 146 16.96 14.87 -0.78
C GLY A 146 16.59 16.18 -0.09
N ASN A 147 15.64 16.90 -0.68
CA ASN A 147 15.18 18.19 -0.15
C ASN A 147 13.66 18.30 -0.06
N VAL A 148 12.95 17.17 -0.21
CA VAL A 148 11.48 17.17 -0.18
C VAL A 148 10.92 17.74 1.13
N THR A 149 9.83 18.48 1.02
CA THR A 149 9.05 18.94 2.17
C THR A 149 7.71 18.24 2.20
N VAL A 150 7.36 17.67 3.36
CA VAL A 150 6.09 17.00 3.62
C VAL A 150 5.13 18.01 4.24
N PRO A 151 4.01 18.35 3.56
CA PRO A 151 3.07 19.36 4.06
C PRO A 151 2.13 18.82 5.16
N GLN A 152 1.92 17.50 5.24
CA GLN A 152 0.98 16.86 6.18
C GLN A 152 1.74 16.18 7.31
N ASP A 153 1.62 16.66 8.55
CA ASP A 153 2.27 16.02 9.70
C ASP A 153 1.43 14.89 10.30
N ASP A 154 0.12 15.04 10.34
CA ASP A 154 -0.80 13.98 10.76
C ASP A 154 -1.36 13.22 9.55
N LEU A 155 -0.88 12.00 9.32
CA LEU A 155 -1.33 11.17 8.21
C LEU A 155 -2.73 10.58 8.41
N TYR A 156 -3.26 10.58 9.64
CA TYR A 156 -4.66 10.21 9.89
C TYR A 156 -5.64 11.31 9.41
N ALA A 157 -5.16 12.52 9.20
CA ALA A 157 -5.88 13.65 8.61
C ALA A 157 -5.14 14.23 7.38
N GLY A 158 -4.33 13.42 6.71
CA GLY A 158 -3.49 13.81 5.59
C GLY A 158 -4.23 13.97 4.26
N SER A 159 -3.47 13.95 3.16
CA SER A 159 -4.02 14.14 1.81
C SER A 159 -4.84 12.93 1.32
N ARG A 160 -4.76 11.79 1.99
CA ARG A 160 -5.61 10.62 1.74
C ARG A 160 -6.61 10.43 2.87
N ARG A 161 -7.81 9.99 2.50
CA ARG A 161 -8.89 9.80 3.45
C ARG A 161 -8.66 8.59 4.33
N THR A 162 -8.84 8.75 5.65
CA THR A 162 -8.81 7.67 6.64
C THR A 162 -10.13 7.57 7.39
N LEU A 163 -10.35 6.44 8.06
CA LEU A 163 -11.42 6.24 9.05
C LEU A 163 -10.81 5.84 10.39
N THR A 164 -11.46 6.26 11.48
CA THR A 164 -11.23 5.72 12.82
C THR A 164 -12.18 4.55 13.10
N ALA A 165 -11.95 3.78 14.16
CA ALA A 165 -12.82 2.66 14.54
C ALA A 165 -14.27 3.13 14.78
N GLU A 166 -14.46 4.29 15.43
CA GLU A 166 -15.78 4.88 15.68
C GLU A 166 -16.48 5.21 14.36
N ARG A 167 -15.76 5.80 13.40
CA ARG A 167 -16.31 6.13 12.07
C ARG A 167 -16.68 4.89 11.28
N VAL A 168 -15.89 3.83 11.37
CA VAL A 168 -16.21 2.53 10.75
C VAL A 168 -17.50 1.97 11.31
N ALA A 169 -17.77 2.11 12.62
CA ALA A 169 -19.00 1.63 13.25
C ALA A 169 -20.26 2.43 12.86
N GLU A 170 -20.10 3.70 12.46
CA GLU A 170 -21.20 4.65 12.19
C GLU A 170 -21.43 4.92 10.71
N ASP A 171 -20.45 4.65 9.85
CA ASP A 171 -20.45 5.12 8.46
C ASP A 171 -21.33 4.24 7.54
N THR A 172 -21.91 4.88 6.54
CA THR A 172 -22.72 4.24 5.49
C THR A 172 -21.88 3.81 4.26
N MET A 173 -20.56 3.90 4.34
CA MET A 173 -19.65 3.48 3.28
C MET A 173 -19.66 1.96 3.12
N THR A 174 -19.44 1.49 1.89
CA THR A 174 -19.13 0.08 1.68
C THR A 174 -17.72 -0.21 2.22
N LEU A 175 -17.65 -0.98 3.29
CA LEU A 175 -16.39 -1.39 3.91
C LEU A 175 -15.90 -2.70 3.29
N LEU A 176 -14.65 -2.69 2.81
CA LEU A 176 -13.99 -3.84 2.17
C LEU A 176 -12.96 -4.46 3.11
N ASP A 177 -13.07 -5.76 3.35
CA ASP A 177 -12.04 -6.54 4.03
C ASP A 177 -11.09 -7.15 2.98
N ALA A 178 -9.85 -6.70 2.96
CA ALA A 178 -8.83 -7.13 2.01
C ALA A 178 -8.07 -8.39 2.44
N ARG A 179 -8.45 -9.03 3.56
CA ARG A 179 -7.83 -10.28 4.02
C ARG A 179 -8.30 -11.47 3.19
N ALA A 180 -7.58 -12.58 3.34
CA ALA A 180 -7.97 -13.87 2.77
C ALA A 180 -9.37 -14.31 3.26
N PRO A 181 -10.16 -15.01 2.40
CA PRO A 181 -11.54 -15.37 2.73
C PRO A 181 -11.70 -16.18 4.01
N GLU A 182 -10.77 -17.07 4.32
CA GLU A 182 -10.79 -17.90 5.54
C GLU A 182 -10.60 -17.06 6.82
N ARG A 183 -9.83 -15.96 6.74
CA ARG A 183 -9.70 -15.00 7.86
C ARG A 183 -10.97 -14.16 8.01
N TYR A 184 -11.53 -13.69 6.89
CA TYR A 184 -12.80 -12.96 6.91
C TYR A 184 -13.92 -13.79 7.53
N ARG A 185 -14.10 -15.04 7.10
CA ARG A 185 -15.13 -15.92 7.66
C ARG A 185 -14.90 -16.29 9.14
N GLY A 186 -13.69 -16.09 9.64
CA GLY A 186 -13.30 -16.50 10.99
C GLY A 186 -12.97 -17.98 11.13
N ASP A 187 -12.65 -18.65 10.03
CA ASP A 187 -12.20 -20.05 10.03
C ASP A 187 -10.79 -20.18 10.66
N VAL A 188 -9.95 -19.17 10.41
CA VAL A 188 -8.58 -19.08 10.96
C VAL A 188 -8.27 -17.65 11.35
N GLU A 189 -7.50 -17.46 12.43
CA GLU A 189 -6.90 -16.17 12.80
C GLU A 189 -5.54 -16.41 13.47
N PRO A 190 -4.44 -16.29 12.69
CA PRO A 190 -3.11 -16.62 13.21
C PRO A 190 -2.45 -15.49 13.99
N LEU A 191 -2.98 -14.26 13.96
CA LEU A 191 -2.28 -13.05 14.41
C LEU A 191 -3.04 -12.24 15.45
N ASP A 192 -4.37 -12.20 15.36
CA ASP A 192 -5.20 -11.31 16.17
C ASP A 192 -6.02 -12.11 17.22
N PRO A 193 -6.45 -11.48 18.32
CA PRO A 193 -7.07 -12.20 19.44
C PRO A 193 -8.44 -12.81 19.11
N VAL A 194 -9.13 -12.29 18.09
CA VAL A 194 -10.49 -12.71 17.73
C VAL A 194 -10.57 -13.00 16.24
N ALA A 195 -11.17 -14.11 15.85
CA ALA A 195 -11.45 -14.48 14.46
C ALA A 195 -12.80 -13.92 13.99
N GLY A 196 -12.89 -13.51 12.73
CA GLY A 196 -14.08 -12.96 12.10
C GLY A 196 -13.79 -11.67 11.35
N HIS A 197 -14.82 -10.85 11.15
CA HIS A 197 -14.73 -9.58 10.41
C HIS A 197 -15.60 -8.48 11.04
N ILE A 198 -15.39 -7.25 10.60
CA ILE A 198 -16.21 -6.09 11.02
C ILE A 198 -17.61 -6.27 10.43
N PRO A 199 -18.69 -6.15 11.25
CA PRO A 199 -20.05 -6.33 10.78
C PRO A 199 -20.39 -5.49 9.55
N GLY A 200 -21.03 -6.12 8.57
CA GLY A 200 -21.41 -5.49 7.31
C GLY A 200 -20.28 -5.28 6.31
N ALA A 201 -19.05 -5.62 6.64
CA ALA A 201 -17.95 -5.59 5.68
C ALA A 201 -18.12 -6.64 4.58
N ARG A 202 -17.61 -6.35 3.38
CA ARG A 202 -17.58 -7.29 2.24
C ARG A 202 -16.16 -7.75 2.00
N ASN A 203 -15.97 -9.04 1.79
CA ASN A 203 -14.64 -9.56 1.50
C ASN A 203 -14.24 -9.27 0.05
N LEU A 204 -13.12 -8.59 -0.11
CA LEU A 204 -12.43 -8.39 -1.39
C LEU A 204 -10.94 -8.59 -1.16
N PRO A 205 -10.44 -9.84 -1.23
CA PRO A 205 -9.05 -10.15 -0.96
C PRO A 205 -8.11 -9.30 -1.81
N SER A 206 -7.06 -8.75 -1.21
CA SER A 206 -6.11 -7.86 -1.92
C SER A 206 -5.47 -8.52 -3.15
N GLY A 207 -5.28 -9.83 -3.14
CA GLY A 207 -4.78 -10.57 -4.30
C GLY A 207 -5.75 -10.62 -5.48
N SER A 208 -7.07 -10.44 -5.25
CA SER A 208 -8.07 -10.50 -6.33
C SER A 208 -8.05 -9.30 -7.26
N VAL A 209 -7.44 -8.19 -6.86
CA VAL A 209 -7.27 -7.00 -7.72
C VAL A 209 -5.99 -7.05 -8.57
N LEU A 210 -5.26 -8.18 -8.50
CA LEU A 210 -4.04 -8.43 -9.26
C LEU A 210 -4.25 -9.59 -10.24
N THR A 211 -3.51 -9.56 -11.34
CA THR A 211 -3.38 -10.70 -12.27
C THR A 211 -2.47 -11.77 -11.69
N ALA A 212 -2.39 -12.92 -12.35
CA ALA A 212 -1.45 -13.98 -11.98
C ALA A 212 0.03 -13.53 -12.03
N ASP A 213 0.36 -12.55 -12.89
CA ASP A 213 1.70 -11.98 -13.02
C ASP A 213 1.96 -10.85 -12.01
N GLY A 214 1.01 -10.58 -11.12
CA GLY A 214 1.12 -9.56 -10.07
C GLY A 214 0.96 -8.11 -10.56
N THR A 215 0.48 -7.90 -11.77
CA THR A 215 0.06 -6.57 -12.26
C THR A 215 -1.34 -6.25 -11.76
N PHE A 216 -1.66 -4.97 -11.62
CA PHE A 216 -3.02 -4.56 -11.29
C PHE A 216 -3.97 -4.85 -12.46
N LEU A 217 -5.17 -5.34 -12.15
CA LEU A 217 -6.22 -5.53 -13.15
C LEU A 217 -6.46 -4.23 -13.93
N ASP A 218 -6.83 -4.37 -15.21
CA ASP A 218 -7.30 -3.23 -15.99
C ASP A 218 -8.67 -2.72 -15.47
N GLY A 219 -9.08 -1.55 -15.97
CA GLY A 219 -10.29 -0.90 -15.47
C GLY A 219 -11.58 -1.71 -15.67
N ASP A 220 -11.68 -2.43 -16.78
CA ASP A 220 -12.88 -3.24 -17.11
C ASP A 220 -12.92 -4.51 -16.24
N SER A 221 -11.80 -5.21 -16.12
CA SER A 221 -11.66 -6.40 -15.27
C SER A 221 -11.92 -6.05 -13.79
N LEU A 222 -11.39 -4.92 -13.31
CA LEU A 222 -11.64 -4.47 -11.93
C LEU A 222 -13.10 -4.05 -11.74
N ALA A 223 -13.72 -3.38 -12.71
CA ALA A 223 -15.13 -3.01 -12.64
C ALA A 223 -16.05 -4.25 -12.58
N GLN A 224 -15.72 -5.30 -13.33
CA GLN A 224 -16.44 -6.57 -13.29
C GLN A 224 -16.27 -7.25 -11.92
N LEU A 225 -15.05 -7.33 -11.39
CA LEU A 225 -14.77 -7.88 -10.06
C LEU A 225 -15.58 -7.15 -8.96
N LEU A 226 -15.64 -5.83 -8.99
CA LEU A 226 -16.41 -5.05 -8.03
C LEU A 226 -17.92 -5.34 -8.16
N SER A 227 -18.43 -5.47 -9.38
CA SER A 227 -19.83 -5.82 -9.65
C SER A 227 -20.17 -7.22 -9.11
N ASP A 228 -19.30 -8.20 -9.30
CA ASP A 228 -19.49 -9.58 -8.83
C ASP A 228 -19.53 -9.65 -7.30
N HIS A 229 -18.85 -8.72 -6.61
CA HIS A 229 -18.90 -8.55 -5.15
C HIS A 229 -19.99 -7.57 -4.70
N ALA A 230 -20.92 -7.20 -5.58
CA ALA A 230 -22.00 -6.25 -5.33
C ALA A 230 -21.53 -4.89 -4.78
N ILE A 231 -20.34 -4.44 -5.17
CA ILE A 231 -19.78 -3.14 -4.79
C ILE A 231 -20.23 -2.11 -5.83
N GLU A 232 -21.22 -1.32 -5.48
CA GLU A 232 -21.84 -0.36 -6.38
C GLU A 232 -20.86 0.75 -6.80
N ARG A 233 -20.96 1.17 -8.07
CA ARG A 233 -20.02 2.12 -8.69
C ARG A 233 -19.98 3.50 -8.03
N HIS A 234 -21.09 3.96 -7.49
CA HIS A 234 -21.27 5.33 -6.97
C HIS A 234 -21.27 5.41 -5.43
N VAL A 235 -21.13 4.30 -4.75
CA VAL A 235 -21.07 4.28 -3.28
C VAL A 235 -19.66 4.56 -2.82
N ALA A 236 -19.52 5.37 -1.77
CA ALA A 236 -18.23 5.60 -1.12
C ALA A 236 -17.69 4.28 -0.53
N VAL A 237 -16.39 4.07 -0.68
CA VAL A 237 -15.72 2.83 -0.29
C VAL A 237 -14.62 3.12 0.72
N ALA A 238 -14.51 2.25 1.70
CA ALA A 238 -13.35 2.17 2.59
C ALA A 238 -12.80 0.76 2.59
N ALA A 239 -11.52 0.61 2.90
CA ALA A 239 -10.88 -0.70 2.99
C ALA A 239 -10.08 -0.84 4.29
N TYR A 240 -10.06 -2.06 4.81
CA TYR A 240 -9.20 -2.49 5.90
C TYR A 240 -8.63 -3.88 5.60
N CYS A 241 -7.66 -4.30 6.40
CA CYS A 241 -7.11 -5.66 6.34
C CYS A 241 -6.74 -6.15 7.75
N GLY A 242 -5.64 -6.82 7.94
CA GLY A 242 -5.14 -7.19 9.26
C GLY A 242 -4.58 -5.98 10.03
N SER A 243 -3.81 -5.12 9.36
CA SER A 243 -3.07 -4.02 10.00
C SER A 243 -2.84 -2.80 9.09
N GLY A 244 -3.69 -2.59 8.08
CA GLY A 244 -3.63 -1.43 7.21
C GLY A 244 -2.53 -1.46 6.13
N ILE A 245 -1.96 -2.63 5.85
CA ILE A 245 -0.96 -2.80 4.80
C ILE A 245 -1.60 -3.29 3.50
N THR A 246 -2.11 -4.52 3.45
CA THR A 246 -2.66 -5.08 2.20
C THR A 246 -3.93 -4.38 1.71
N ALA A 247 -4.66 -3.69 2.59
CA ALA A 247 -5.79 -2.83 2.18
C ALA A 247 -5.35 -1.72 1.22
N THR A 248 -4.10 -1.24 1.31
CA THR A 248 -3.59 -0.22 0.39
C THR A 248 -3.44 -0.72 -1.04
N VAL A 249 -3.29 -2.04 -1.26
CA VAL A 249 -3.30 -2.66 -2.59
C VAL A 249 -4.67 -2.47 -3.25
N THR A 250 -5.75 -2.77 -2.52
CA THR A 250 -7.12 -2.54 -3.01
C THR A 250 -7.37 -1.06 -3.27
N ILE A 251 -6.90 -0.16 -2.38
CA ILE A 251 -7.04 1.29 -2.56
C ILE A 251 -6.26 1.77 -3.79
N ALA A 252 -5.05 1.26 -4.03
CA ALA A 252 -4.26 1.60 -5.21
C ALA A 252 -4.95 1.14 -6.51
N ALA A 253 -5.53 -0.06 -6.53
CA ALA A 253 -6.30 -0.57 -7.66
C ALA A 253 -7.51 0.34 -7.96
N LEU A 254 -8.27 0.73 -6.94
CA LEU A 254 -9.40 1.65 -7.08
C LEU A 254 -8.95 3.03 -7.57
N ALA A 255 -7.87 3.57 -7.03
CA ALA A 255 -7.30 4.85 -7.46
C ALA A 255 -6.84 4.80 -8.92
N ALA A 256 -6.27 3.69 -9.39
CA ALA A 256 -5.86 3.49 -10.77
C ALA A 256 -7.03 3.49 -11.77
N MET A 257 -8.26 3.19 -11.32
CA MET A 257 -9.48 3.36 -12.13
C MET A 257 -10.19 4.71 -11.90
N GLY A 258 -9.58 5.62 -11.12
CA GLY A 258 -10.15 6.93 -10.80
C GLY A 258 -11.19 6.93 -9.69
N ARG A 259 -11.22 5.88 -8.86
CA ARG A 259 -12.12 5.77 -7.71
C ARG A 259 -11.35 5.91 -6.41
N GLU A 260 -11.67 6.93 -5.62
CA GLU A 260 -11.09 7.07 -4.29
C GLU A 260 -11.71 6.11 -3.27
N ALA A 261 -10.89 5.67 -2.33
CA ALA A 261 -11.32 4.89 -1.18
C ALA A 261 -10.60 5.35 0.09
N ALA A 262 -11.29 5.31 1.21
CA ALA A 262 -10.70 5.58 2.51
C ALA A 262 -9.95 4.34 3.04
N LEU A 263 -8.90 4.57 3.83
CA LEU A 263 -8.24 3.52 4.60
C LEU A 263 -8.73 3.56 6.05
N TYR A 264 -9.05 2.39 6.62
CA TYR A 264 -9.06 2.21 8.06
C TYR A 264 -7.69 1.66 8.50
N PRO A 265 -6.75 2.52 8.96
CA PRO A 265 -5.37 2.12 9.19
C PRO A 265 -5.20 1.09 10.31
N GLY A 266 -5.96 1.23 11.40
CA GLY A 266 -5.92 0.31 12.53
C GLY A 266 -6.39 -1.10 12.18
N SER A 267 -7.31 -1.20 11.22
CA SER A 267 -7.77 -2.46 10.65
C SER A 267 -8.25 -3.49 11.69
N TRP A 268 -8.24 -4.77 11.34
CA TRP A 268 -8.68 -5.83 12.23
C TRP A 268 -7.88 -5.88 13.55
N SER A 269 -6.60 -5.59 13.51
CA SER A 269 -5.76 -5.60 14.71
C SER A 269 -6.15 -4.53 15.76
N GLU A 270 -6.62 -3.37 15.34
CA GLU A 270 -7.21 -2.37 16.26
C GLU A 270 -8.63 -2.79 16.66
N TRP A 271 -9.48 -3.14 15.68
CA TRP A 271 -10.87 -3.48 15.92
C TRP A 271 -11.06 -4.65 16.90
N SER A 272 -10.36 -5.76 16.67
CA SER A 272 -10.47 -6.98 17.48
C SER A 272 -9.78 -6.89 18.85
N SER A 273 -8.96 -5.87 19.06
CA SER A 273 -8.31 -5.64 20.37
C SER A 273 -9.25 -5.00 21.40
N ASP A 274 -10.34 -4.37 20.95
CA ASP A 274 -11.36 -3.81 21.84
C ASP A 274 -12.53 -4.79 21.97
N PRO A 275 -12.77 -5.39 23.14
CA PRO A 275 -13.86 -6.33 23.34
C PRO A 275 -15.27 -5.70 23.22
N GLY A 276 -15.35 -4.36 23.18
CA GLY A 276 -16.60 -3.63 22.94
C GLY A 276 -17.02 -3.60 21.46
N HIS A 277 -16.11 -3.90 20.54
CA HIS A 277 -16.44 -3.93 19.11
C HIS A 277 -17.13 -5.24 18.71
N PRO A 278 -18.26 -5.17 17.97
CA PRO A 278 -18.94 -6.35 17.48
C PRO A 278 -18.15 -7.07 16.40
N VAL A 279 -18.33 -8.38 16.30
CA VAL A 279 -17.65 -9.25 15.34
C VAL A 279 -18.66 -10.14 14.63
N GLU A 280 -18.58 -10.23 13.33
CA GLU A 280 -19.31 -11.21 12.51
C GLU A 280 -18.40 -12.34 12.04
N ARG A 281 -19.00 -13.49 11.73
CA ARG A 281 -18.37 -14.68 11.15
C ARG A 281 -19.25 -15.26 10.05
N GLY A 282 -18.62 -16.04 9.18
CA GLY A 282 -19.32 -16.63 8.04
C GLY A 282 -19.29 -15.74 6.81
N GLN A 283 -20.24 -15.96 5.89
CA GLN A 283 -20.33 -15.22 4.62
C GLN A 283 -21.15 -13.95 4.74
#